data_c303f2bb200795f175b1b4789cfb15f6
#
_entry.id   c303f2bb200795f175b1b4789cfb15f6
#
_cell.length_a   1.000
_cell.length_b   1.000
_cell.length_c   1.000
_cell.angle_alpha   90.00
_cell.angle_beta   90.00
_cell.angle_gamma   90.00
#
_symmetry.space_group_name_H-M   'P 1'
#
loop_
_entity.id
_entity.type
_entity.pdbx_description
1 polymer ?
#
loop_
_entity_poly.entity_id
_entity_poly.type
_entity_poly.pdbx_seq_one_letter_code
_entity_poly.pdbx_strand_id
1 'polypeptide(L)'
;MSGDCIFCTIVRREAPASIVREDADTLAFMDIQPMNPGHVLVIPKTHAAFLEDLPPGQAGPVFEAAREVSFALRHSGLRCDAVSMYLADGKEAGQDVFHTHLHLIPRFAGDGFGLRPTPGFGRIADRAELEEQAARIRRGLASPAR
;
A
#
# COMPACT_ATOMS: atom_id res chain seq x y z
N MET A 1 -1.08 -14.91 -15.71
CA MET A 1 -2.26 -14.35 -16.41
C MET A 1 -3.18 -13.73 -15.39
N SER A 2 -3.57 -12.50 -15.60
CA SER A 2 -4.37 -11.68 -14.68
C SER A 2 -5.88 -12.01 -14.70
N GLY A 3 -6.29 -13.16 -15.23
CA GLY A 3 -7.70 -13.49 -15.44
C GLY A 3 -8.58 -13.50 -14.19
N ASP A 4 -8.01 -13.86 -13.06
CA ASP A 4 -8.75 -14.05 -11.80
C ASP A 4 -8.49 -12.96 -10.75
N CYS A 5 -7.70 -11.92 -11.06
CA CYS A 5 -7.42 -10.84 -10.13
C CYS A 5 -8.59 -9.85 -10.07
N ILE A 6 -9.25 -9.75 -8.91
CA ILE A 6 -10.38 -8.84 -8.71
C ILE A 6 -10.04 -7.37 -9.02
N PHE A 7 -8.81 -6.92 -8.72
CA PHE A 7 -8.41 -5.54 -9.03
C PHE A 7 -8.23 -5.32 -10.53
N CYS A 8 -7.75 -6.32 -11.27
CA CYS A 8 -7.73 -6.27 -12.73
C CYS A 8 -9.13 -6.20 -13.33
N THR A 9 -10.11 -6.92 -12.77
CA THR A 9 -11.50 -6.84 -13.23
C THR A 9 -12.13 -5.47 -12.92
N ILE A 10 -11.77 -4.86 -11.79
CA ILE A 10 -12.17 -3.47 -11.46
C ILE A 10 -11.56 -2.48 -12.46
N VAL A 11 -10.27 -2.61 -12.79
CA VAL A 11 -9.60 -1.76 -13.79
C VAL A 11 -10.30 -1.85 -15.15
N ARG A 12 -10.73 -3.05 -15.56
CA ARG A 12 -11.48 -3.28 -16.82
C ARG A 12 -12.96 -2.91 -16.74
N ARG A 13 -13.45 -2.45 -15.58
CA ARG A 13 -14.89 -2.13 -15.36
C ARG A 13 -15.82 -3.35 -15.43
N GLU A 14 -15.31 -4.55 -15.24
CA GLU A 14 -16.04 -5.81 -15.20
C GLU A 14 -16.56 -6.15 -13.78
N ALA A 15 -16.00 -5.49 -12.75
CA ALA A 15 -16.48 -5.57 -11.38
C ALA A 15 -16.76 -4.16 -10.83
N PRO A 16 -17.79 -4.01 -9.97
CA PRO A 16 -18.13 -2.72 -9.40
C PRO A 16 -17.09 -2.25 -8.37
N ALA A 17 -16.81 -0.95 -8.35
CA ALA A 17 -16.04 -0.30 -7.31
C ALA A 17 -16.44 1.17 -7.18
N SER A 18 -16.35 1.72 -5.97
CA SER A 18 -16.55 3.15 -5.74
C SER A 18 -15.25 3.89 -6.00
N ILE A 19 -15.11 4.40 -7.22
CA ILE A 19 -13.88 5.05 -7.69
C ILE A 19 -13.76 6.43 -7.04
N VAL A 20 -12.57 6.72 -6.52
CA VAL A 20 -12.21 8.01 -5.89
C VAL A 20 -11.38 8.86 -6.86
N ARG A 21 -10.42 8.24 -7.55
CA ARG A 21 -9.50 8.89 -8.48
C ARG A 21 -9.03 7.89 -9.53
N GLU A 22 -8.77 8.39 -10.72
CA GLU A 22 -8.23 7.61 -11.82
C GLU A 22 -7.39 8.49 -12.73
N ASP A 23 -6.29 7.93 -13.23
CA ASP A 23 -5.50 8.49 -14.33
C ASP A 23 -5.06 7.37 -15.29
N ALA A 24 -4.08 7.65 -16.14
CA ALA A 24 -3.57 6.67 -17.12
C ALA A 24 -2.97 5.43 -16.45
N ASP A 25 -2.28 5.60 -15.33
CA ASP A 25 -1.44 4.58 -14.69
C ASP A 25 -2.02 4.00 -13.42
N THR A 26 -2.89 4.75 -12.73
CA THR A 26 -3.39 4.40 -11.40
C THR A 26 -4.89 4.47 -11.26
N LEU A 27 -5.40 3.71 -10.30
CA LEU A 27 -6.80 3.71 -9.88
C LEU A 27 -6.86 3.75 -8.36
N ALA A 28 -7.72 4.62 -7.82
CA ALA A 28 -8.03 4.68 -6.39
C ALA A 28 -9.52 4.43 -6.18
N PHE A 29 -9.87 3.52 -5.28
CA PHE A 29 -11.25 3.15 -4.98
C PHE A 29 -11.43 2.77 -3.52
N MET A 30 -12.69 2.78 -3.06
CA MET A 30 -13.01 2.45 -1.68
C MET A 30 -12.79 0.97 -1.38
N ASP A 31 -12.18 0.69 -0.23
CA ASP A 31 -12.13 -0.66 0.30
C ASP A 31 -13.55 -1.09 0.75
N ILE A 32 -13.96 -2.29 0.33
CA ILE A 32 -15.30 -2.85 0.70
C ILE A 32 -15.33 -3.41 2.12
N GLN A 33 -14.17 -3.61 2.75
CA GLN A 33 -14.02 -4.03 4.15
C GLN A 33 -13.17 -3.00 4.91
N PRO A 34 -13.68 -1.76 5.04
CA PRO A 34 -12.88 -0.66 5.54
C PRO A 34 -12.48 -0.85 7.00
N MET A 35 -11.21 -0.58 7.32
CA MET A 35 -10.73 -0.51 8.72
C MET A 35 -11.32 0.70 9.45
N ASN A 36 -11.46 1.82 8.75
CA ASN A 36 -12.18 3.01 9.18
C ASN A 36 -12.98 3.58 8.00
N PRO A 37 -14.08 4.31 8.22
CA PRO A 37 -14.80 4.98 7.14
C PRO A 37 -13.86 5.87 6.32
N GLY A 38 -13.89 5.71 4.99
CA GLY A 38 -12.99 6.43 4.10
C GLY A 38 -11.71 5.67 3.75
N HIS A 39 -11.57 4.39 4.11
CA HIS A 39 -10.45 3.56 3.71
C HIS A 39 -10.40 3.41 2.18
N VAL A 40 -9.32 3.87 1.56
CA VAL A 40 -9.10 3.85 0.10
C VAL A 40 -7.92 2.94 -0.22
N LEU A 41 -8.03 2.23 -1.34
CA LEU A 41 -6.94 1.51 -1.96
C LEU A 41 -6.46 2.27 -3.19
N VAL A 42 -5.16 2.41 -3.35
CA VAL A 42 -4.52 2.94 -4.56
C VAL A 42 -3.71 1.84 -5.21
N ILE A 43 -4.00 1.56 -6.47
CA ILE A 43 -3.37 0.49 -7.24
C ILE A 43 -2.74 1.02 -8.52
N PRO A 44 -1.66 0.41 -9.03
CA PRO A 44 -1.28 0.56 -10.43
C PRO A 44 -2.30 -0.17 -11.30
N LYS A 45 -2.59 0.33 -12.49
CA LYS A 45 -3.44 -0.39 -13.46
C LYS A 45 -2.72 -1.60 -14.05
N THR A 46 -1.40 -1.55 -14.11
CA THR A 46 -0.57 -2.70 -14.47
C THR A 46 -0.61 -3.74 -13.35
N HIS A 47 -0.90 -4.99 -13.70
CA HIS A 47 -0.86 -6.07 -12.74
C HIS A 47 0.57 -6.39 -12.31
N ALA A 48 0.82 -6.36 -11.02
CA ALA A 48 2.04 -6.84 -10.38
C ALA A 48 1.63 -7.42 -9.03
N ALA A 49 1.98 -8.68 -8.78
CA ALA A 49 1.63 -9.35 -7.53
C ALA A 49 2.35 -8.71 -6.34
N PHE A 50 3.63 -8.42 -6.52
CA PHE A 50 4.50 -7.83 -5.51
C PHE A 50 5.05 -6.48 -5.97
N LEU A 51 5.55 -5.69 -5.04
CA LEU A 51 6.13 -4.38 -5.35
C LEU A 51 7.34 -4.50 -6.28
N GLU A 52 8.16 -5.54 -6.10
CA GLU A 52 9.34 -5.81 -6.93
C GLU A 52 9.00 -6.20 -8.38
N ASP A 53 7.75 -6.66 -8.63
CA ASP A 53 7.28 -7.02 -9.96
C ASP A 53 6.78 -5.81 -10.76
N LEU A 54 6.64 -4.64 -10.12
CA LEU A 54 6.23 -3.43 -10.84
C LEU A 54 7.33 -2.99 -11.82
N PRO A 55 6.98 -2.69 -13.07
CA PRO A 55 7.94 -2.10 -14.00
C PRO A 55 8.57 -0.82 -13.43
N PRO A 56 9.86 -0.56 -13.75
CA PRO A 56 10.51 0.66 -13.33
C PRO A 56 9.70 1.92 -13.67
N GLY A 57 9.60 2.85 -12.72
CA GLY A 57 8.86 4.09 -12.88
C GLY A 57 7.37 4.01 -12.49
N GLN A 58 6.79 2.84 -12.28
CA GLN A 58 5.36 2.72 -11.96
C GLN A 58 5.02 2.85 -10.48
N ALA A 59 5.97 2.69 -9.56
CA ALA A 59 5.73 2.90 -8.14
C ALA A 59 5.50 4.38 -7.79
N GLY A 60 6.20 5.30 -8.47
CA GLY A 60 6.06 6.74 -8.27
C GLY A 60 4.64 7.25 -8.49
N PRO A 61 3.97 6.97 -9.61
CA PRO A 61 2.56 7.32 -9.85
C PRO A 61 1.60 6.83 -8.76
N VAL A 62 1.78 5.62 -8.23
CA VAL A 62 0.95 5.09 -7.13
C VAL A 62 1.10 5.97 -5.88
N PHE A 63 2.33 6.36 -5.53
CA PHE A 63 2.58 7.19 -4.37
C PHE A 63 2.08 8.63 -4.57
N GLU A 64 2.20 9.18 -5.78
CA GLU A 64 1.64 10.50 -6.09
C GLU A 64 0.11 10.51 -6.02
N ALA A 65 -0.56 9.48 -6.55
CA ALA A 65 -2.00 9.30 -6.39
C ALA A 65 -2.40 9.21 -4.91
N ALA A 66 -1.62 8.49 -4.11
CA ALA A 66 -1.84 8.39 -2.66
C ALA A 66 -1.69 9.74 -1.96
N ARG A 67 -0.73 10.58 -2.37
CA ARG A 67 -0.56 11.95 -1.84
C ARG A 67 -1.82 12.79 -2.08
N GLU A 68 -2.36 12.75 -3.29
CA GLU A 68 -3.59 13.48 -3.65
C GLU A 68 -4.81 12.96 -2.87
N VAL A 69 -4.98 11.64 -2.77
CA VAL A 69 -6.07 11.02 -1.99
C VAL A 69 -5.94 11.36 -0.50
N SER A 70 -4.72 11.37 0.04
CA SER A 70 -4.48 11.77 1.44
C SER A 70 -4.89 13.21 1.73
N PHE A 71 -4.64 14.12 0.78
CA PHE A 71 -5.13 15.49 0.86
C PHE A 71 -6.67 15.53 0.83
N ALA A 72 -7.27 14.81 -0.13
CA ALA A 72 -8.72 14.77 -0.29
C ALA A 72 -9.42 14.22 0.95
N LEU A 73 -8.90 13.17 1.59
CA LEU A 73 -9.46 12.59 2.81
C LEU A 73 -9.57 13.62 3.93
N ARG A 74 -8.54 14.45 4.13
CA ARG A 74 -8.54 15.51 5.17
C ARG A 74 -9.53 16.64 4.89
N HIS A 75 -9.96 16.81 3.62
CA HIS A 75 -10.85 17.89 3.19
C HIS A 75 -12.23 17.38 2.76
N SER A 76 -12.52 16.08 2.92
CA SER A 76 -13.75 15.44 2.47
C SER A 76 -14.96 15.63 3.40
N GLY A 77 -14.74 16.09 4.62
CA GLY A 77 -15.76 16.09 5.67
C GLY A 77 -15.89 14.75 6.42
N LEU A 78 -15.20 13.71 6.00
CA LEU A 78 -15.06 12.49 6.78
C LEU A 78 -14.18 12.74 8.01
N ARG A 79 -14.40 11.96 9.07
CA ARG A 79 -13.53 12.04 10.25
C ARG A 79 -12.13 11.55 9.92
N CYS A 80 -11.18 12.47 9.82
CA CYS A 80 -9.82 12.19 9.39
C CYS A 80 -8.85 13.21 10.00
N ASP A 81 -8.33 12.91 11.19
CA ASP A 81 -7.32 13.74 11.86
C ASP A 81 -5.91 13.46 11.31
N ALA A 82 -5.70 12.23 10.83
CA ALA A 82 -4.45 11.75 10.23
C ALA A 82 -4.75 10.67 9.19
N VAL A 83 -3.74 10.27 8.42
CA VAL A 83 -3.83 9.14 7.47
C VAL A 83 -2.68 8.18 7.75
N SER A 84 -3.02 6.90 7.96
CA SER A 84 -2.05 5.83 7.91
C SER A 84 -1.98 5.28 6.49
N MET A 85 -0.77 5.11 5.97
CA MET A 85 -0.51 4.45 4.71
C MET A 85 0.31 3.20 4.96
N TYR A 86 -0.05 2.09 4.35
CA TYR A 86 0.78 0.89 4.35
C TYR A 86 0.54 0.07 3.08
N LEU A 87 1.54 -0.70 2.70
CA LEU A 87 1.50 -1.66 1.62
C LEU A 87 1.93 -3.01 2.21
N ALA A 88 1.06 -4.02 2.12
CA ALA A 88 1.38 -5.39 2.45
C ALA A 88 1.99 -6.06 1.21
N ASP A 89 3.26 -6.43 1.28
CA ASP A 89 4.00 -7.05 0.18
C ASP A 89 4.33 -8.49 0.55
N GLY A 90 3.47 -9.40 0.15
CA GLY A 90 3.53 -10.82 0.46
C GLY A 90 2.55 -11.25 1.56
N LYS A 91 2.26 -12.55 1.57
CA LYS A 91 1.29 -13.18 2.46
C LYS A 91 1.61 -12.93 3.95
N GLU A 92 2.89 -13.03 4.33
CA GLU A 92 3.33 -12.86 5.72
C GLU A 92 3.21 -11.41 6.20
N ALA A 93 3.12 -10.46 5.26
CA ALA A 93 2.79 -9.06 5.54
C ALA A 93 1.28 -8.79 5.60
N GLY A 94 0.44 -9.79 5.32
CA GLY A 94 -1.02 -9.67 5.31
C GLY A 94 -1.60 -9.26 3.96
N GLN A 95 -0.88 -9.51 2.85
CA GLN A 95 -1.43 -9.26 1.52
C GLN A 95 -2.53 -10.27 1.20
N ASP A 96 -3.75 -9.77 0.97
CA ASP A 96 -4.92 -10.59 0.65
C ASP A 96 -5.12 -10.73 -0.87
N VAL A 97 -4.93 -9.66 -1.62
CA VAL A 97 -5.02 -9.63 -3.07
C VAL A 97 -3.62 -9.47 -3.66
N PHE A 98 -3.20 -10.44 -4.47
CA PHE A 98 -1.89 -10.41 -5.15
C PHE A 98 -1.92 -9.51 -6.39
N HIS A 99 -2.06 -8.25 -6.11
CA HIS A 99 -1.94 -7.09 -6.96
C HIS A 99 -1.49 -5.96 -6.04
N THR A 100 -0.35 -5.37 -6.31
CA THR A 100 0.23 -4.31 -5.47
C THR A 100 -0.80 -3.22 -5.19
N HIS A 101 -1.03 -2.92 -3.92
CA HIS A 101 -1.97 -1.90 -3.51
C HIS A 101 -1.53 -1.20 -2.23
N LEU A 102 -1.69 0.12 -2.23
CA LEU A 102 -1.37 0.97 -1.10
C LEU A 102 -2.66 1.35 -0.38
N HIS A 103 -2.73 1.02 0.91
CA HIS A 103 -3.85 1.38 1.78
C HIS A 103 -3.70 2.81 2.29
N LEU A 104 -4.78 3.58 2.25
CA LEU A 104 -4.92 4.88 2.91
C LEU A 104 -6.08 4.81 3.88
N ILE A 105 -5.79 4.89 5.16
CA ILE A 105 -6.77 4.73 6.23
C ILE A 105 -6.89 6.04 7.00
N PRO A 106 -8.07 6.70 6.98
CA PRO A 106 -8.34 7.82 7.88
C PRO A 106 -8.20 7.40 9.33
N ARG A 107 -7.52 8.22 10.11
CA ARG A 107 -7.26 7.96 11.52
C ARG A 107 -7.81 9.09 12.38
N PHE A 108 -8.28 8.73 13.56
CA PHE A 108 -8.76 9.66 14.57
C PHE A 108 -8.52 9.11 15.98
N ALA A 109 -8.56 10.00 16.98
CA ALA A 109 -8.34 9.60 18.35
C ALA A 109 -9.35 8.55 18.79
N GLY A 110 -8.87 7.45 19.36
CA GLY A 110 -9.71 6.36 19.88
C GLY A 110 -10.29 5.42 18.82
N ASP A 111 -9.77 5.42 17.59
CA ASP A 111 -10.23 4.54 16.52
C ASP A 111 -9.84 3.04 16.70
N GLY A 112 -9.03 2.75 17.73
CA GLY A 112 -8.65 1.37 18.08
C GLY A 112 -7.65 0.72 17.12
N PHE A 113 -7.24 1.39 16.05
CA PHE A 113 -6.27 0.86 15.10
C PHE A 113 -4.83 1.25 15.47
N GLY A 114 -3.90 0.34 15.30
CA GLY A 114 -2.47 0.59 15.53
C GLY A 114 -1.60 -0.59 15.14
N LEU A 115 -0.31 -0.32 15.00
CA LEU A 115 0.68 -1.35 14.81
C LEU A 115 0.82 -2.17 16.10
N ARG A 116 0.94 -3.49 15.95
CA ARG A 116 1.25 -4.41 17.05
C ARG A 116 2.74 -4.73 16.99
N PRO A 117 3.56 -4.15 17.88
CA PRO A 117 4.98 -4.45 17.87
C PRO A 117 5.25 -5.87 18.34
N THR A 118 6.32 -6.46 17.80
CA THR A 118 6.83 -7.76 18.25
C THR A 118 7.51 -7.66 19.63
N PRO A 119 7.70 -8.76 20.36
CA PRO A 119 8.55 -8.79 21.54
C PRO A 119 9.94 -8.25 21.21
N GLY A 120 10.47 -7.38 22.05
CA GLY A 120 11.76 -6.70 21.80
C GLY A 120 11.65 -5.36 21.09
N PHE A 121 10.47 -4.94 20.69
CA PHE A 121 10.25 -3.58 20.21
C PHE A 121 10.71 -2.54 21.26
N GLY A 122 11.41 -1.53 20.80
CA GLY A 122 12.00 -0.50 21.69
C GLY A 122 13.41 -0.81 22.18
N ARG A 123 13.95 -2.03 21.97
CA ARG A 123 15.37 -2.31 22.19
C ARG A 123 16.20 -1.55 21.16
N ILE A 124 17.19 -0.83 21.65
CA ILE A 124 18.20 -0.22 20.77
C ILE A 124 19.14 -1.34 20.32
N ALA A 125 19.20 -1.59 19.03
CA ALA A 125 20.10 -2.58 18.45
C ALA A 125 21.55 -2.13 18.50
N ASP A 126 22.47 -3.09 18.62
CA ASP A 126 23.89 -2.82 18.58
C ASP A 126 24.33 -2.28 17.19
N ARG A 127 25.28 -1.35 17.18
CA ARG A 127 25.75 -0.74 15.93
C ARG A 127 26.37 -1.76 14.97
N ALA A 128 27.13 -2.73 15.49
CA ALA A 128 27.74 -3.77 14.67
C ALA A 128 26.68 -4.69 14.03
N GLU A 129 25.65 -5.05 14.78
CA GLU A 129 24.49 -5.82 14.27
C GLU A 129 23.80 -5.08 13.13
N LEU A 130 23.53 -3.78 13.31
CA LEU A 130 22.89 -2.95 12.28
C LEU A 130 23.76 -2.84 11.01
N GLU A 131 25.08 -2.68 11.16
CA GLU A 131 25.98 -2.57 10.01
C GLU A 131 26.09 -3.90 9.24
N GLU A 132 26.10 -5.03 9.94
CA GLU A 132 26.07 -6.34 9.30
C GLU A 132 24.78 -6.54 8.47
N GLN A 133 23.63 -6.21 9.06
CA GLN A 133 22.33 -6.31 8.37
C GLN A 133 22.28 -5.36 7.15
N ALA A 134 22.74 -4.12 7.29
CA ALA A 134 22.82 -3.16 6.21
C ALA A 134 23.72 -3.65 5.07
N ALA A 135 24.87 -4.27 5.41
CA ALA A 135 25.76 -4.85 4.41
C ALA A 135 25.09 -6.01 3.62
N ARG A 136 24.29 -6.83 4.27
CA ARG A 136 23.51 -7.89 3.61
C ARG A 136 22.47 -7.29 2.65
N ILE A 137 21.75 -6.26 3.08
CA ILE A 137 20.75 -5.58 2.25
C ILE A 137 21.40 -4.91 1.03
N ARG A 138 22.53 -4.22 1.21
CA ARG A 138 23.27 -3.61 0.09
C ARG A 138 23.72 -4.64 -0.95
N ARG A 139 24.10 -5.86 -0.54
CA ARG A 139 24.39 -6.94 -1.49
C ARG A 139 23.14 -7.35 -2.28
N GLY A 140 21.98 -7.39 -1.62
CA GLY A 140 20.70 -7.66 -2.30
C GLY A 140 20.37 -6.60 -3.36
N LEU A 141 20.62 -5.33 -3.08
CA LEU A 141 20.41 -4.23 -4.03
C LEU A 141 21.32 -4.32 -5.27
N ALA A 142 22.50 -4.90 -5.13
CA ALA A 142 23.43 -5.09 -6.24
C ALA A 142 23.12 -6.34 -7.09
N SER A 143 22.15 -7.17 -6.66
CA SER A 143 21.70 -8.32 -7.46
C SER A 143 20.79 -7.83 -8.60
N PRO A 144 20.90 -8.39 -9.81
CA PRO A 144 19.99 -8.01 -10.89
C PRO A 144 18.55 -8.31 -10.48
N ALA A 145 17.65 -7.38 -10.79
CA ALA A 145 16.21 -7.62 -10.65
C ALA A 145 15.82 -8.87 -11.46
N ARG A 146 14.99 -9.71 -10.87
CA ARG A 146 14.49 -10.93 -11.54
C ARG A 146 13.55 -10.59 -12.69
#